data_0d425d4c462f62cf8056cd2ff13359ba
#
_entry.id   0d425d4c462f62cf8056cd2ff13359ba
#
_cell.length_a   1.000
_cell.length_b   1.000
_cell.length_c   1.000
_cell.angle_alpha   90.00
_cell.angle_beta   90.00
_cell.angle_gamma   90.00
#
_symmetry.space_group_name_H-M   'P 1'
#
loop_
_entity.id
_entity.type
_entity.pdbx_description
1 polymer ?
#
loop_
_entity_poly.entity_id
_entity_poly.type
_entity_poly.pdbx_seq_one_letter_code
_entity_poly.pdbx_strand_id
1 'polypeptide(L)'
;MTRGADATLHAFVEGRRTALFRSAYLLCGNRDEAEDLVQTTLVKVVLGARRYGRLDNLEAYARRTLVNTFIAGRRRFWRREHAYGELPETPAESADSDTGLMVRAALAELAPKQRAVLVLRYWEDLSVNDTADLLGMRVSTVKSHAARGIAAMRAAVREEHV
;
A
#
# COMPACT_ATOMS: atom_id res chain seq x y z
N MET A 1 22.50 -8.79 -17.45
CA MET A 1 22.84 -8.15 -16.16
C MET A 1 24.14 -8.68 -15.62
N THR A 2 24.96 -7.80 -15.07
CA THR A 2 26.22 -8.18 -14.44
C THR A 2 25.95 -8.80 -13.05
N ARG A 3 26.91 -9.63 -12.57
CA ARG A 3 26.80 -10.22 -11.22
C ARG A 3 26.64 -9.17 -10.13
N GLY A 4 27.29 -7.99 -10.30
CA GLY A 4 27.17 -6.89 -9.34
C GLY A 4 25.76 -6.31 -9.27
N ALA A 5 25.09 -6.18 -10.41
CA ALA A 5 23.73 -5.67 -10.47
C ALA A 5 22.72 -6.67 -9.81
N ASP A 6 22.91 -7.96 -10.05
CA ASP A 6 22.08 -9.00 -9.43
C ASP A 6 22.27 -9.04 -7.91
N ALA A 7 23.51 -8.91 -7.43
CA ALA A 7 23.80 -8.88 -5.99
C ALA A 7 23.17 -7.65 -5.32
N THR A 8 23.24 -6.49 -5.99
CA THR A 8 22.62 -5.24 -5.50
C THR A 8 21.10 -5.38 -5.43
N LEU A 9 20.50 -5.95 -6.46
CA LEU A 9 19.05 -6.17 -6.50
C LEU A 9 18.62 -7.14 -5.40
N HIS A 10 19.35 -8.22 -5.21
CA HIS A 10 19.07 -9.21 -4.16
C HIS A 10 19.16 -8.57 -2.77
N ALA A 11 20.21 -7.79 -2.52
CA ALA A 11 20.39 -7.07 -1.25
C ALA A 11 19.25 -6.08 -1.00
N PHE A 12 18.80 -5.37 -2.04
CA PHE A 12 17.67 -4.46 -1.95
C PHE A 12 16.40 -5.22 -1.54
N VAL A 13 16.08 -6.31 -2.24
CA VAL A 13 14.88 -7.12 -1.97
C VAL A 13 14.89 -7.59 -0.52
N GLU A 14 15.99 -8.16 -0.05
CA GLU A 14 16.10 -8.66 1.33
C GLU A 14 16.01 -7.53 2.36
N GLY A 15 16.62 -6.38 2.09
CA GLY A 15 16.64 -5.24 3.01
C GLY A 15 15.33 -4.47 3.08
N ARG A 16 14.49 -4.55 2.05
CA ARG A 16 13.27 -3.74 1.97
C ARG A 16 11.98 -4.52 2.22
N ARG A 17 12.07 -5.82 2.31
CA ARG A 17 10.88 -6.70 2.48
C ARG A 17 10.02 -6.29 3.68
N THR A 18 10.62 -6.06 4.83
CA THR A 18 9.91 -5.70 6.06
C THR A 18 9.21 -4.35 5.94
N ALA A 19 9.90 -3.35 5.38
CA ALA A 19 9.31 -2.02 5.19
C ALA A 19 8.13 -2.06 4.21
N LEU A 20 8.28 -2.80 3.11
CA LEU A 20 7.21 -2.99 2.14
C LEU A 20 6.02 -3.72 2.78
N PHE A 21 6.29 -4.72 3.61
CA PHE A 21 5.23 -5.45 4.31
C PHE A 21 4.43 -4.54 5.24
N ARG A 22 5.09 -3.64 5.97
CA ARG A 22 4.39 -2.72 6.86
C ARG A 22 3.44 -1.80 6.11
N SER A 23 3.87 -1.25 5.00
CA SER A 23 3.02 -0.43 4.13
C SER A 23 1.87 -1.26 3.55
N ALA A 24 2.18 -2.47 3.07
CA ALA A 24 1.18 -3.38 2.51
C ALA A 24 0.12 -3.75 3.56
N TYR A 25 0.54 -3.95 4.80
CA TYR A 25 -0.37 -4.30 5.89
C TYR A 25 -1.35 -3.17 6.18
N LEU A 26 -0.88 -1.92 6.16
CA LEU A 26 -1.77 -0.75 6.31
C LEU A 26 -2.76 -0.63 5.15
N LEU A 27 -2.31 -0.95 3.94
CA LEU A 27 -3.16 -0.88 2.75
C LEU A 27 -4.21 -2.01 2.73
N CYS A 28 -3.80 -3.22 3.02
CA CYS A 28 -4.64 -4.42 2.89
C CYS A 28 -5.46 -4.72 4.15
N GLY A 29 -4.94 -4.38 5.32
CA GLY A 29 -5.58 -4.68 6.60
C GLY A 29 -5.53 -6.15 7.01
N ASN A 30 -4.87 -6.99 6.22
CA ASN A 30 -4.83 -8.44 6.37
C ASN A 30 -3.42 -8.93 6.07
N ARG A 31 -2.89 -9.80 6.93
CA ARG A 31 -1.52 -10.28 6.81
C ARG A 31 -1.29 -11.06 5.50
N ASP A 32 -2.18 -11.98 5.17
CA ASP A 32 -2.03 -12.84 3.99
C ASP A 32 -2.07 -12.01 2.69
N GLU A 33 -3.03 -11.08 2.60
CA GLU A 33 -3.12 -10.17 1.46
C GLU A 33 -1.88 -9.29 1.37
N ALA A 34 -1.37 -8.82 2.50
CA ALA A 34 -0.17 -7.99 2.54
C ALA A 34 1.05 -8.76 2.05
N GLU A 35 1.21 -10.01 2.47
CA GLU A 35 2.31 -10.86 1.99
C GLU A 35 2.22 -11.10 0.49
N ASP A 36 1.02 -11.39 -0.02
CA ASP A 36 0.81 -11.57 -1.46
C ASP A 36 1.14 -10.28 -2.23
N LEU A 37 0.73 -9.13 -1.70
CA LEU A 37 1.03 -7.85 -2.32
C LEU A 37 2.53 -7.58 -2.36
N VAL A 38 3.26 -7.86 -1.27
CA VAL A 38 4.72 -7.71 -1.22
C VAL A 38 5.39 -8.64 -2.23
N GLN A 39 5.00 -9.91 -2.28
CA GLN A 39 5.58 -10.86 -3.23
C GLN A 39 5.36 -10.42 -4.68
N THR A 40 4.14 -10.04 -5.02
CA THR A 40 3.82 -9.53 -6.36
C THR A 40 4.65 -8.29 -6.70
N THR A 41 4.78 -7.38 -5.75
CA THR A 41 5.57 -6.16 -5.91
C THR A 41 7.04 -6.50 -6.17
N LEU A 42 7.62 -7.39 -5.38
CA LEU A 42 9.03 -7.76 -5.52
C LEU A 42 9.31 -8.46 -6.84
N VAL A 43 8.40 -9.33 -7.30
CA VAL A 43 8.51 -9.95 -8.64
C VAL A 43 8.52 -8.87 -9.72
N LYS A 44 7.60 -7.91 -9.66
CA LYS A 44 7.55 -6.81 -10.62
C LYS A 44 8.79 -5.93 -10.59
N VAL A 45 9.34 -5.68 -9.39
CA VAL A 45 10.58 -4.90 -9.24
C VAL A 45 11.75 -5.63 -9.91
N VAL A 46 11.89 -6.93 -9.66
CA VAL A 46 12.95 -7.75 -10.26
C VAL A 46 12.82 -7.76 -11.79
N LEU A 47 11.62 -8.02 -12.30
CA LEU A 47 11.37 -8.04 -13.74
C LEU A 47 11.61 -6.67 -14.37
N GLY A 48 11.17 -5.59 -13.70
CA GLY A 48 11.42 -4.22 -14.18
C GLY A 48 12.90 -3.87 -14.21
N ALA A 49 13.64 -4.25 -13.16
CA ALA A 49 15.08 -4.01 -13.10
C ALA A 49 15.82 -4.76 -14.22
N ARG A 50 15.42 -6.00 -14.51
CA ARG A 50 16.01 -6.79 -15.57
C ARG A 50 15.67 -6.24 -16.97
N ARG A 51 14.39 -5.83 -17.14
CA ARG A 51 13.91 -5.34 -18.44
C ARG A 51 14.52 -3.99 -18.82
N TYR A 52 14.63 -3.08 -17.87
CA TYR A 52 15.10 -1.71 -18.12
C TYR A 52 16.58 -1.53 -17.81
N GLY A 53 17.25 -2.59 -17.35
CA GLY A 53 18.67 -2.61 -17.07
C GLY A 53 19.04 -1.95 -15.75
N ARG A 54 18.83 -0.66 -15.64
CA ARG A 54 19.17 0.08 -14.43
C ARG A 54 18.01 0.99 -14.03
N LEU A 55 17.54 0.78 -12.80
CA LEU A 55 16.58 1.67 -12.17
C LEU A 55 17.34 2.55 -11.17
N ASP A 56 17.32 3.86 -11.40
CA ASP A 56 18.08 4.81 -10.59
C ASP A 56 17.59 4.89 -9.15
N ASN A 57 16.31 4.57 -8.90
CA ASN A 57 15.75 4.59 -7.57
C ASN A 57 14.81 3.39 -7.38
N LEU A 58 15.39 2.28 -6.93
CA LEU A 58 14.64 1.05 -6.66
C LEU A 58 13.59 1.24 -5.57
N GLU A 59 13.88 2.06 -4.56
CA GLU A 59 12.95 2.30 -3.47
C GLU A 59 11.68 3.01 -3.95
N ALA A 60 11.83 4.07 -4.72
CA ALA A 60 10.70 4.79 -5.30
C ALA A 60 9.90 3.91 -6.26
N TYR A 61 10.60 3.11 -7.06
CA TYR A 61 9.97 2.17 -7.99
C TYR A 61 9.18 1.10 -7.24
N ALA A 62 9.75 0.53 -6.19
CA ALA A 62 9.07 -0.49 -5.37
C ALA A 62 7.82 0.09 -4.68
N ARG A 63 7.93 1.29 -4.13
CA ARG A 63 6.81 1.98 -3.49
C ARG A 63 5.67 2.23 -4.48
N ARG A 64 6.00 2.75 -5.66
CA ARG A 64 5.02 2.99 -6.72
C ARG A 64 4.35 1.69 -7.16
N THR A 65 5.15 0.65 -7.36
CA THR A 65 4.65 -0.67 -7.78
C THR A 65 3.71 -1.24 -6.73
N LEU A 66 4.09 -1.15 -5.45
CA LEU A 66 3.28 -1.65 -4.34
C LEU A 66 1.89 -0.99 -4.33
N VAL A 67 1.85 0.34 -4.35
CA VAL A 67 0.60 1.09 -4.24
C VAL A 67 -0.27 0.90 -5.48
N ASN A 68 0.33 0.97 -6.67
CA ASN A 68 -0.43 0.78 -7.92
C ASN A 68 -0.95 -0.65 -8.04
N THR A 69 -0.19 -1.65 -7.60
CA THR A 69 -0.65 -3.05 -7.57
C THR A 69 -1.81 -3.22 -6.59
N PHE A 70 -1.73 -2.58 -5.44
CA PHE A 70 -2.82 -2.58 -4.46
C PHE A 70 -4.09 -1.99 -5.05
N ILE A 71 -4.02 -0.81 -5.65
CA ILE A 71 -5.20 -0.14 -6.23
C ILE A 71 -5.81 -1.00 -7.35
N ALA A 72 -4.98 -1.54 -8.25
CA ALA A 72 -5.45 -2.40 -9.34
C ALA A 72 -6.09 -3.68 -8.82
N GLY A 73 -5.51 -4.27 -7.78
CA GLY A 73 -6.04 -5.48 -7.13
C GLY A 73 -7.39 -5.22 -6.46
N ARG A 74 -7.54 -4.10 -5.78
CA ARG A 74 -8.80 -3.72 -5.15
C ARG A 74 -9.90 -3.47 -6.18
N ARG A 75 -9.56 -2.88 -7.31
CA ARG A 75 -10.52 -2.68 -8.40
C ARG A 75 -11.03 -4.02 -8.94
N ARG A 76 -10.14 -5.01 -9.13
CA ARG A 76 -10.51 -6.35 -9.58
C ARG A 76 -11.33 -7.09 -8.52
N PHE A 77 -10.94 -6.98 -7.27
CA PHE A 77 -11.65 -7.59 -6.14
C PHE A 77 -13.06 -7.02 -6.03
N TRP A 78 -13.22 -5.71 -6.15
CA TRP A 78 -14.51 -5.03 -6.14
C TRP A 78 -15.43 -5.55 -7.24
N ARG A 79 -14.91 -5.75 -8.46
CA ARG A 79 -15.68 -6.29 -9.57
C ARG A 79 -16.13 -7.73 -9.29
N ARG A 80 -15.27 -8.56 -8.73
CA ARG A 80 -15.58 -9.95 -8.37
C ARG A 80 -16.64 -10.01 -7.29
N GLU A 81 -16.52 -9.18 -6.28
CA GLU A 81 -17.45 -9.07 -5.17
C GLU A 81 -18.85 -8.73 -5.66
N HIS A 82 -18.96 -7.77 -6.56
CA HIS A 82 -20.24 -7.40 -7.17
C HIS A 82 -20.82 -8.50 -8.06
N ALA A 83 -19.99 -9.34 -8.64
CA ALA A 83 -20.41 -10.45 -9.48
C ALA A 83 -20.84 -11.68 -8.69
N TYR A 84 -20.25 -11.93 -7.52
CA TYR A 84 -20.45 -13.16 -6.74
C TYR A 84 -21.07 -12.96 -5.35
N GLY A 85 -21.26 -11.74 -4.90
CA GLY A 85 -22.10 -11.42 -3.74
C GLY A 85 -21.57 -11.74 -2.36
N GLU A 86 -20.40 -12.30 -2.19
CA GLU A 86 -19.86 -12.62 -0.88
C GLU A 86 -18.41 -12.23 -0.70
N LEU A 87 -18.14 -11.55 0.43
CA LEU A 87 -16.80 -11.28 0.92
C LEU A 87 -16.37 -12.42 1.83
N PRO A 88 -15.20 -13.05 1.60
CA PRO A 88 -14.64 -13.89 2.63
C PRO A 88 -14.27 -13.02 3.83
N GLU A 89 -14.89 -13.29 4.95
CA GLU A 89 -14.50 -12.68 6.20
C GLU A 89 -13.11 -13.20 6.57
N THR A 90 -12.15 -12.27 6.63
CA THR A 90 -10.82 -12.64 7.07
C THR A 90 -10.75 -12.43 8.58
N PRO A 91 -10.42 -13.49 9.34
CA PRO A 91 -10.30 -13.32 10.78
C PRO A 91 -9.18 -12.32 11.11
N ALA A 92 -9.51 -11.37 11.99
CA ALA A 92 -8.54 -10.40 12.46
C ALA A 92 -7.49 -11.13 13.30
N GLU A 93 -6.26 -11.19 12.82
CA GLU A 93 -5.16 -11.70 13.61
C GLU A 93 -4.71 -10.66 14.62
N SER A 94 -4.67 -11.06 15.86
CA SER A 94 -4.50 -10.18 17.01
C SER A 94 -3.04 -10.04 17.47
N ALA A 95 -2.09 -9.94 16.54
CA ALA A 95 -0.67 -9.77 16.91
C ALA A 95 -0.29 -8.32 17.19
N ASP A 96 -1.25 -7.39 17.09
CA ASP A 96 -0.96 -5.96 17.13
C ASP A 96 -1.56 -5.29 18.36
N SER A 97 -0.99 -4.13 18.72
CA SER A 97 -1.56 -3.29 19.77
C SER A 97 -2.99 -2.89 19.39
N ASP A 98 -3.82 -2.63 20.39
CA ASP A 98 -5.20 -2.17 20.19
C ASP A 98 -5.25 -0.92 19.30
N THR A 99 -4.29 -0.01 19.46
CA THR A 99 -4.18 1.18 18.63
C THR A 99 -3.90 0.85 17.17
N GLY A 100 -2.97 -0.09 16.93
CA GLY A 100 -2.66 -0.54 15.55
C GLY A 100 -3.84 -1.18 14.88
N LEU A 101 -4.56 -2.03 15.60
CA LEU A 101 -5.78 -2.67 15.11
C LEU A 101 -6.85 -1.62 14.78
N MET A 102 -7.03 -0.63 15.64
CA MET A 102 -7.99 0.45 15.43
C MET A 102 -7.67 1.28 14.21
N VAL A 103 -6.40 1.62 13.99
CA VAL A 103 -5.94 2.38 12.82
C VAL A 103 -6.20 1.58 11.55
N ARG A 104 -5.85 0.30 11.52
CA ARG A 104 -6.07 -0.54 10.33
C ARG A 104 -7.55 -0.72 10.04
N ALA A 105 -8.38 -0.91 11.06
CA ALA A 105 -9.83 -1.01 10.90
C ALA A 105 -10.40 0.27 10.30
N ALA A 106 -9.96 1.43 10.77
CA ALA A 106 -10.39 2.72 10.24
C ALA A 106 -9.93 2.92 8.80
N LEU A 107 -8.69 2.54 8.48
CA LEU A 107 -8.17 2.59 7.11
C LEU A 107 -8.97 1.69 6.17
N ALA A 108 -9.38 0.52 6.64
CA ALA A 108 -10.15 -0.43 5.84
C ALA A 108 -11.51 0.13 5.39
N GLU A 109 -12.06 1.08 6.12
CA GLU A 109 -13.32 1.75 5.77
C GLU A 109 -13.16 2.79 4.65
N LEU A 110 -11.94 3.21 4.36
CA LEU A 110 -11.67 4.22 3.34
C LEU A 110 -11.68 3.60 1.95
N ALA A 111 -12.07 4.40 0.94
CA ALA A 111 -11.88 4.02 -0.44
C ALA A 111 -10.38 3.76 -0.70
N PRO A 112 -10.03 2.80 -1.59
CA PRO A 112 -8.63 2.43 -1.80
C PRO A 112 -7.69 3.59 -2.12
N LYS A 113 -8.12 4.54 -2.93
CA LYS A 113 -7.30 5.71 -3.28
C LYS A 113 -7.09 6.65 -2.09
N GLN A 114 -8.12 6.87 -1.28
CA GLN A 114 -7.99 7.66 -0.06
C GLN A 114 -7.02 6.99 0.91
N ARG A 115 -7.14 5.67 1.07
CA ARG A 115 -6.26 4.89 1.92
C ARG A 115 -4.81 4.99 1.45
N ALA A 116 -4.58 4.85 0.14
CA ALA A 116 -3.25 4.97 -0.46
C ALA A 116 -2.65 6.35 -0.20
N VAL A 117 -3.45 7.41 -0.35
CA VAL A 117 -2.99 8.78 -0.08
C VAL A 117 -2.54 8.92 1.38
N LEU A 118 -3.33 8.41 2.33
CA LEU A 118 -2.98 8.52 3.74
C LEU A 118 -1.71 7.73 4.07
N VAL A 119 -1.56 6.52 3.54
CA VAL A 119 -0.37 5.70 3.77
C VAL A 119 0.87 6.41 3.20
N LEU A 120 0.79 6.93 1.98
CA LEU A 120 1.91 7.62 1.35
C LEU A 120 2.28 8.92 2.08
N ARG A 121 1.28 9.70 2.49
CA ARG A 121 1.51 10.99 3.14
C ARG A 121 1.99 10.86 4.58
N TYR A 122 1.40 9.97 5.36
CA TYR A 122 1.61 9.95 6.81
C TYR A 122 2.44 8.78 7.31
N TRP A 123 2.45 7.66 6.64
CA TRP A 123 3.30 6.53 6.99
C TRP A 123 4.63 6.59 6.25
N GLU A 124 4.60 6.80 4.94
CA GLU A 124 5.80 6.90 4.09
C GLU A 124 6.40 8.30 4.10
N ASP A 125 5.70 9.27 4.66
CA ASP A 125 6.14 10.66 4.80
C ASP A 125 6.49 11.33 3.46
N LEU A 126 5.72 11.02 2.42
CA LEU A 126 5.88 11.67 1.12
C LEU A 126 5.20 13.04 1.10
N SER A 127 5.76 13.96 0.33
CA SER A 127 5.14 15.26 0.08
C SER A 127 3.84 15.09 -0.73
N VAL A 128 3.01 16.11 -0.73
CA VAL A 128 1.80 16.15 -1.56
C VAL A 128 2.18 16.00 -3.03
N ASN A 129 3.24 16.70 -3.47
CA ASN A 129 3.70 16.62 -4.85
C ASN A 129 4.19 15.23 -5.23
N ASP A 130 4.99 14.60 -4.40
CA ASP A 130 5.49 13.25 -4.65
C ASP A 130 4.37 12.22 -4.66
N THR A 131 3.39 12.38 -3.76
CA THR A 131 2.21 11.52 -3.71
C THR A 131 1.39 11.66 -5.00
N ALA A 132 1.19 12.89 -5.45
CA ALA A 132 0.47 13.19 -6.69
C ALA A 132 1.17 12.53 -7.90
N ASP A 133 2.48 12.70 -7.98
CA ASP A 133 3.28 12.10 -9.07
C ASP A 133 3.18 10.57 -9.04
N LEU A 134 3.31 9.98 -7.86
CA LEU A 134 3.27 8.52 -7.70
C LEU A 134 1.91 7.95 -8.13
N LEU A 135 0.83 8.60 -7.73
CA LEU A 135 -0.53 8.12 -7.99
C LEU A 135 -1.10 8.58 -9.32
N GLY A 136 -0.40 9.46 -10.03
CA GLY A 136 -0.92 10.04 -11.28
C GLY A 136 -2.15 10.92 -11.04
N MET A 137 -2.18 11.61 -9.92
CA MET A 137 -3.27 12.50 -9.52
C MET A 137 -2.83 13.96 -9.52
N ARG A 138 -3.80 14.86 -9.58
CA ARG A 138 -3.54 16.29 -9.35
C ARG A 138 -3.27 16.53 -7.87
N VAL A 139 -2.46 17.52 -7.56
CA VAL A 139 -2.18 17.93 -6.18
C VAL A 139 -3.47 18.23 -5.41
N SER A 140 -4.41 18.93 -6.05
CA SER A 140 -5.72 19.22 -5.44
C SER A 140 -6.50 17.96 -5.08
N THR A 141 -6.41 16.91 -5.91
CA THR A 141 -7.06 15.62 -5.66
C THR A 141 -6.41 14.91 -4.45
N VAL A 142 -5.09 14.95 -4.36
CA VAL A 142 -4.36 14.38 -3.20
C VAL A 142 -4.80 15.09 -1.92
N LYS A 143 -4.86 16.42 -1.93
CA LYS A 143 -5.28 17.20 -0.76
C LYS A 143 -6.71 16.87 -0.35
N SER A 144 -7.61 16.73 -1.32
CA SER A 144 -9.00 16.35 -1.09
C SER A 144 -9.12 14.97 -0.46
N HIS A 145 -8.42 13.98 -1.02
CA HIS A 145 -8.40 12.61 -0.48
C HIS A 145 -7.82 12.58 0.94
N ALA A 146 -6.75 13.33 1.18
CA ALA A 146 -6.13 13.40 2.50
C ALA A 146 -7.10 14.00 3.53
N ALA A 147 -7.76 15.10 3.19
CA ALA A 147 -8.70 15.76 4.10
C ALA A 147 -9.89 14.86 4.43
N ARG A 148 -10.48 14.22 3.42
CA ARG A 148 -11.61 13.30 3.61
C ARG A 148 -11.20 12.05 4.39
N GLY A 149 -10.04 11.52 4.07
CA GLY A 149 -9.51 10.34 4.75
C GLY A 149 -9.26 10.61 6.23
N ILE A 150 -8.64 11.74 6.55
CA ILE A 150 -8.38 12.12 7.94
C ILE A 150 -9.68 12.34 8.70
N ALA A 151 -10.66 13.02 8.09
CA ALA A 151 -11.96 13.24 8.71
C ALA A 151 -12.66 11.92 9.03
N ALA A 152 -12.63 10.97 8.08
CA ALA A 152 -13.21 9.65 8.28
C ALA A 152 -12.48 8.86 9.37
N MET A 153 -11.14 8.95 9.43
CA MET A 153 -10.35 8.31 10.47
C MET A 153 -10.67 8.87 11.86
N ARG A 154 -10.80 10.17 11.97
CA ARG A 154 -11.15 10.82 13.24
C ARG A 154 -12.54 10.39 13.71
N ALA A 155 -13.50 10.32 12.80
CA ALA A 155 -14.85 9.87 13.12
C ALA A 155 -14.85 8.42 13.62
N ALA A 156 -14.12 7.54 12.94
CA ALA A 156 -14.01 6.12 13.30
C ALA A 156 -13.39 5.95 14.70
N VAL A 157 -12.33 6.69 15.00
CA VAL A 157 -11.64 6.64 16.28
C VAL A 157 -12.55 7.16 17.41
N ARG A 158 -13.34 8.20 17.16
CA ARG A 158 -14.28 8.73 18.15
C ARG A 158 -15.40 7.73 18.49
N GLU A 159 -15.93 7.04 17.48
CA GLU A 159 -16.97 6.04 17.67
C GLU A 159 -16.48 4.89 18.55
N GLU A 160 -15.22 4.48 18.40
CA GLU A 160 -14.62 3.41 19.20
C GLU A 160 -14.38 3.83 20.66
N HIS A 161 -14.30 5.13 20.96
CA HIS A 161 -14.00 5.65 22.28
C HIS A 161 -15.25 6.10 23.08
N VAL A 162 -16.42 5.93 22.49
CA VAL A 162 -17.70 6.26 23.18
C VAL A 162 -18.29 5.02 23.91
#